data_6f7239a78f0bb4936c7a0eaaf086044b
#
_entry.id   6f7239a78f0bb4936c7a0eaaf086044b
#
_cell.length_a   1.000
_cell.length_b   1.000
_cell.length_c   1.000
_cell.angle_alpha   90.00
_cell.angle_beta   90.00
_cell.angle_gamma   90.00
#
_symmetry.space_group_name_H-M   'P 1'
#
loop_
_entity.id
_entity.type
_entity.pdbx_description
1 polymer ?
#
loop_
_entity_poly.entity_id
_entity_poly.type
_entity_poly.pdbx_seq_one_letter_code
_entity_poly.pdbx_strand_id
1 'polypeptide(L)'
;STAWPEREHEMPSHLLAKAARSGREIVEVTPERAGWKHVGFRALRLARGETETVATQERELCLVVLTGSVDVSIDGVTHPGLGTRDSVFDPVSPAAVYVPPGRSVVIQAQRDAEIALCSAPCDGQPRAVRVIDPAGMRRSVRGQGTNTRHVCDILPHDDPTAAHLLVVEVLTPASHSSSYPPHKHDVEQPPLETQLEETYYHRLNPPQGFAFQRVYTDDRSLD
;
A
#
# COMPACT_ATOMS: atom_id res chain seq x y z
N SER A 1 -5.08 -30.69 -37.47
CA SER A 1 -5.57 -30.03 -36.26
C SER A 1 -4.50 -30.18 -35.18
N THR A 2 -3.73 -29.14 -34.98
CA THR A 2 -2.74 -29.06 -33.90
C THR A 2 -3.48 -28.60 -32.62
N ALA A 3 -3.86 -29.56 -31.79
CA ALA A 3 -4.32 -29.26 -30.45
C ALA A 3 -3.15 -28.65 -29.67
N TRP A 4 -3.37 -27.51 -29.06
CA TRP A 4 -2.44 -26.93 -28.08
C TRP A 4 -2.34 -27.91 -26.91
N PRO A 5 -1.13 -28.17 -26.37
CA PRO A 5 -1.02 -28.99 -25.16
C PRO A 5 -1.83 -28.33 -24.05
N GLU A 6 -2.61 -29.13 -23.33
CA GLU A 6 -3.30 -28.69 -22.12
C GLU A 6 -2.23 -28.09 -21.19
N ARG A 7 -2.43 -26.82 -20.82
CA ARG A 7 -1.55 -26.18 -19.84
C ARG A 7 -1.75 -26.92 -18.52
N GLU A 8 -0.68 -27.50 -18.01
CA GLU A 8 -0.63 -27.84 -16.61
C GLU A 8 -1.12 -26.60 -15.83
N HIS A 9 -2.06 -26.79 -14.92
CA HIS A 9 -2.53 -25.72 -14.05
C HIS A 9 -1.32 -25.25 -13.22
N GLU A 10 -0.63 -24.22 -13.68
CA GLU A 10 0.34 -23.53 -12.86
C GLU A 10 -0.36 -23.10 -11.56
N MET A 11 0.12 -23.63 -10.45
CA MET A 11 -0.32 -23.20 -9.13
C MET A 11 -0.11 -21.68 -9.06
N PRO A 12 -1.15 -20.91 -8.70
CA PRO A 12 -0.99 -19.47 -8.62
C PRO A 12 0.15 -19.17 -7.63
N SER A 13 1.06 -18.29 -8.04
CA SER A 13 2.17 -17.87 -7.18
C SER A 13 1.64 -17.44 -5.81
N HIS A 14 2.22 -17.97 -4.74
CA HIS A 14 1.88 -17.57 -3.36
C HIS A 14 2.17 -16.07 -3.09
N LEU A 15 2.93 -15.43 -3.98
CA LEU A 15 3.21 -13.99 -3.94
C LEU A 15 2.09 -13.13 -4.55
N LEU A 16 1.11 -13.73 -5.22
CA LEU A 16 0.00 -13.02 -5.84
C LEU A 16 -1.27 -13.13 -4.99
N ALA A 17 -1.62 -12.06 -4.29
CA ALA A 17 -2.92 -11.91 -3.66
C ALA A 17 -3.91 -11.27 -4.65
N LYS A 18 -4.95 -12.02 -5.06
CA LYS A 18 -5.95 -11.52 -6.01
C LYS A 18 -6.96 -10.63 -5.30
N ALA A 19 -7.12 -9.40 -5.81
CA ALA A 19 -8.13 -8.47 -5.34
C ALA A 19 -9.56 -8.95 -5.67
N ALA A 20 -10.47 -8.87 -4.70
CA ALA A 20 -11.88 -9.12 -4.92
C ALA A 20 -12.52 -8.03 -5.78
N ARG A 21 -13.29 -8.44 -6.81
CA ARG A 21 -13.96 -7.51 -7.74
C ARG A 21 -15.16 -6.82 -7.12
N SER A 22 -15.75 -7.43 -6.09
CA SER A 22 -16.95 -6.92 -5.40
C SER A 22 -16.84 -7.21 -3.91
N GLY A 23 -17.72 -6.56 -3.13
CA GLY A 23 -17.73 -6.67 -1.69
C GLY A 23 -16.85 -5.62 -1.01
N ARG A 24 -16.91 -5.62 0.30
CA ARG A 24 -16.24 -4.64 1.15
C ARG A 24 -14.72 -4.82 1.16
N GLU A 25 -14.26 -6.03 1.41
CA GLU A 25 -12.84 -6.35 1.40
C GLU A 25 -12.34 -6.53 -0.03
N ILE A 26 -11.30 -5.78 -0.40
CA ILE A 26 -10.66 -5.90 -1.70
C ILE A 26 -9.56 -6.95 -1.66
N VAL A 27 -8.66 -6.82 -0.70
CA VAL A 27 -7.55 -7.73 -0.48
C VAL A 27 -7.02 -7.57 0.94
N GLU A 28 -6.56 -8.69 1.50
CA GLU A 28 -5.85 -8.72 2.77
C GLU A 28 -4.58 -9.55 2.64
N VAL A 29 -3.47 -8.99 3.10
CA VAL A 29 -2.18 -9.67 3.27
C VAL A 29 -1.78 -9.52 4.73
N THR A 30 -1.70 -10.62 5.46
CA THR A 30 -1.18 -10.62 6.82
C THR A 30 0.21 -11.26 6.85
N PRO A 31 1.07 -10.90 7.81
CA PRO A 31 2.37 -11.52 7.95
C PRO A 31 2.30 -13.05 8.01
N GLU A 32 1.32 -13.60 8.74
CA GLU A 32 1.15 -15.05 8.91
C GLU A 32 0.81 -15.75 7.59
N ARG A 33 -0.08 -15.16 6.78
CA ARG A 33 -0.45 -15.73 5.48
C ARG A 33 0.66 -15.64 4.44
N ALA A 34 1.45 -14.57 4.52
CA ALA A 34 2.58 -14.33 3.61
C ALA A 34 3.86 -15.07 4.05
N GLY A 35 3.92 -15.62 5.26
CA GLY A 35 5.14 -16.16 5.85
C GLY A 35 6.14 -15.07 6.22
N TRP A 36 5.65 -13.85 6.48
CA TRP A 36 6.42 -12.64 6.79
C TRP A 36 6.38 -12.33 8.29
N LYS A 37 7.07 -11.27 8.70
CA LYS A 37 7.17 -10.81 10.09
C LYS A 37 6.61 -9.39 10.28
N HIS A 38 6.71 -8.56 9.24
CA HIS A 38 6.51 -7.11 9.38
C HIS A 38 5.25 -6.62 8.68
N VAL A 39 5.15 -6.77 7.37
CA VAL A 39 4.13 -6.09 6.57
C VAL A 39 2.76 -6.73 6.71
N GLY A 40 1.78 -5.90 7.09
CA GLY A 40 0.36 -6.19 6.93
C GLY A 40 -0.27 -5.14 6.01
N PHE A 41 -1.14 -5.59 5.11
CA PHE A 41 -1.84 -4.72 4.17
C PHE A 41 -3.30 -5.16 4.04
N ARG A 42 -4.22 -4.19 4.03
CA ARG A 42 -5.62 -4.43 3.80
C ARG A 42 -6.22 -3.29 2.97
N ALA A 43 -6.95 -3.60 1.93
CA ALA A 43 -7.70 -2.60 1.15
C ALA A 43 -9.20 -2.87 1.23
N LEU A 44 -9.98 -1.83 1.45
CA LEU A 44 -11.41 -1.89 1.70
C LEU A 44 -12.19 -0.89 0.82
N ARG A 45 -13.41 -1.28 0.45
CA ARG A 45 -14.45 -0.38 -0.04
C ARG A 45 -15.43 -0.09 1.09
N LEU A 46 -15.75 1.17 1.27
CA LEU A 46 -16.79 1.63 2.21
C LEU A 46 -17.82 2.43 1.43
N ALA A 47 -19.07 1.99 1.44
CA ALA A 47 -20.17 2.80 0.93
C ALA A 47 -20.41 3.99 1.87
N ARG A 48 -20.98 5.08 1.35
CA ARG A 48 -21.33 6.24 2.14
C ARG A 48 -22.11 5.84 3.40
N GLY A 49 -21.66 6.31 4.55
CA GLY A 49 -22.23 6.03 5.87
C GLY A 49 -21.72 4.74 6.53
N GLU A 50 -21.05 3.87 5.78
CA GLU A 50 -20.44 2.69 6.39
C GLU A 50 -19.26 3.03 7.28
N THR A 51 -19.04 2.18 8.27
CA THR A 51 -17.99 2.33 9.28
C THR A 51 -17.10 1.09 9.32
N GLU A 52 -15.80 1.29 9.43
CA GLU A 52 -14.79 0.29 9.76
C GLU A 52 -14.16 0.63 11.10
N THR A 53 -13.91 -0.38 11.93
CA THR A 53 -13.23 -0.21 13.21
C THR A 53 -11.98 -1.08 13.23
N VAL A 54 -10.85 -0.46 13.59
CA VAL A 54 -9.53 -1.11 13.64
C VAL A 54 -8.90 -0.84 14.99
N ALA A 55 -8.43 -1.89 15.66
CA ALA A 55 -7.56 -1.78 16.82
C ALA A 55 -6.10 -2.00 16.38
N THR A 56 -5.22 -1.06 16.67
CA THR A 56 -3.81 -1.15 16.24
C THR A 56 -3.00 -2.16 17.05
N GLN A 57 -3.48 -2.52 18.26
CA GLN A 57 -2.79 -3.47 19.13
C GLN A 57 -1.30 -3.11 19.32
N GLU A 58 -0.38 -3.99 18.97
CA GLU A 58 1.08 -3.78 19.04
C GLU A 58 1.69 -3.27 17.73
N ARG A 59 0.86 -2.95 16.73
CA ARG A 59 1.30 -2.53 15.41
C ARG A 59 1.05 -1.05 15.18
N GLU A 60 1.92 -0.39 14.46
CA GLU A 60 1.65 0.91 13.88
C GLU A 60 0.82 0.76 12.61
N LEU A 61 0.03 1.78 12.29
CA LEU A 61 -0.89 1.79 11.17
C LEU A 61 -0.73 3.09 10.37
N CYS A 62 -0.65 2.97 9.06
CA CYS A 62 -0.88 4.07 8.12
C CYS A 62 -2.18 3.80 7.36
N LEU A 63 -3.21 4.58 7.65
CA LEU A 63 -4.43 4.62 6.85
C LEU A 63 -4.22 5.58 5.69
N VAL A 64 -4.47 5.12 4.46
CA VAL A 64 -4.43 5.94 3.24
C VAL A 64 -5.81 5.98 2.61
N VAL A 65 -6.37 7.17 2.39
CA VAL A 65 -7.63 7.35 1.66
C VAL A 65 -7.33 7.36 0.17
N LEU A 66 -7.52 6.22 -0.47
CA LEU A 66 -7.22 6.03 -1.89
C LEU A 66 -8.18 6.84 -2.77
N THR A 67 -9.47 6.75 -2.48
CA THR A 67 -10.54 7.55 -3.13
C THR A 67 -11.65 7.86 -2.14
N GLY A 68 -12.49 8.84 -2.45
CA GLY A 68 -13.61 9.22 -1.61
C GLY A 68 -13.24 10.19 -0.49
N SER A 69 -14.02 10.14 0.59
CA SER A 69 -13.79 10.96 1.79
C SER A 69 -14.29 10.24 3.03
N VAL A 70 -13.49 10.29 4.09
CA VAL A 70 -13.80 9.64 5.38
C VAL A 70 -13.58 10.58 6.56
N ASP A 71 -14.31 10.36 7.63
CA ASP A 71 -13.97 10.85 8.97
C ASP A 71 -13.20 9.75 9.70
N VAL A 72 -12.14 10.12 10.38
CA VAL A 72 -11.31 9.19 11.15
C VAL A 72 -11.32 9.63 12.61
N SER A 73 -11.88 8.80 13.48
CA SER A 73 -11.88 9.03 14.94
C SER A 73 -10.87 8.10 15.60
N ILE A 74 -9.96 8.66 16.39
CA ILE A 74 -8.91 7.92 17.09
C ILE A 74 -9.05 8.24 18.57
N ASP A 75 -9.36 7.23 19.37
CA ASP A 75 -9.62 7.37 20.82
C ASP A 75 -10.62 8.50 21.16
N GLY A 76 -11.64 8.67 20.30
CA GLY A 76 -12.67 9.68 20.46
C GLY A 76 -12.36 11.06 19.87
N VAL A 77 -11.15 11.28 19.34
CA VAL A 77 -10.80 12.52 18.62
C VAL A 77 -11.06 12.32 17.13
N THR A 78 -11.94 13.12 16.54
CA THR A 78 -12.34 13.01 15.13
C THR A 78 -11.56 13.97 14.25
N HIS A 79 -11.01 13.44 13.16
CA HIS A 79 -10.40 14.16 12.03
C HIS A 79 -11.36 14.07 10.84
N PRO A 80 -12.15 15.12 10.54
CA PRO A 80 -13.21 15.03 9.56
C PRO A 80 -12.73 15.27 8.13
N GLY A 81 -13.46 14.70 7.15
CA GLY A 81 -13.36 15.05 5.75
C GLY A 81 -12.04 14.73 5.08
N LEU A 82 -11.36 13.65 5.49
CA LEU A 82 -10.10 13.24 4.90
C LEU A 82 -10.33 12.60 3.53
N GLY A 83 -9.60 13.06 2.52
CA GLY A 83 -9.67 12.58 1.14
C GLY A 83 -10.58 13.40 0.25
N THR A 84 -10.08 13.67 -0.97
CA THR A 84 -10.80 14.49 -1.99
C THR A 84 -10.81 13.85 -3.38
N ARG A 85 -9.98 12.81 -3.59
CA ARG A 85 -9.82 12.15 -4.89
C ARG A 85 -11.04 11.31 -5.24
N ASP A 86 -11.44 11.32 -6.51
CA ASP A 86 -12.40 10.38 -7.07
C ASP A 86 -11.70 9.17 -7.72
N SER A 87 -10.44 9.34 -8.08
CA SER A 87 -9.59 8.30 -8.64
C SER A 87 -8.17 8.36 -8.04
N VAL A 88 -7.51 7.19 -7.91
CA VAL A 88 -6.08 7.14 -7.56
C VAL A 88 -5.19 7.77 -8.64
N PHE A 89 -5.73 8.04 -9.84
CA PHE A 89 -5.02 8.70 -10.94
C PHE A 89 -5.23 10.22 -10.96
N ASP A 90 -5.98 10.76 -10.02
CA ASP A 90 -6.13 12.21 -9.90
C ASP A 90 -4.78 12.86 -9.55
N PRO A 91 -4.48 14.08 -10.04
CA PRO A 91 -3.17 14.71 -9.89
C PRO A 91 -2.93 15.30 -8.49
N VAL A 92 -3.61 14.79 -7.49
CA VAL A 92 -3.48 15.19 -6.08
C VAL A 92 -2.99 14.03 -5.22
N SER A 93 -2.26 14.32 -4.16
CA SER A 93 -1.80 13.32 -3.20
C SER A 93 -2.97 12.76 -2.38
N PRO A 94 -2.91 11.50 -1.90
CA PRO A 94 -3.93 10.95 -1.00
C PRO A 94 -3.90 11.64 0.37
N ALA A 95 -5.00 11.65 1.09
CA ALA A 95 -4.97 11.91 2.52
C ALA A 95 -4.52 10.65 3.27
N ALA A 96 -3.76 10.81 4.34
CA ALA A 96 -3.32 9.70 5.16
C ALA A 96 -3.28 10.05 6.64
N VAL A 97 -3.35 9.02 7.49
CA VAL A 97 -3.23 9.16 8.93
C VAL A 97 -2.30 8.08 9.47
N TYR A 98 -1.27 8.50 10.17
CA TYR A 98 -0.44 7.60 10.97
C TYR A 98 -1.04 7.43 12.37
N VAL A 99 -1.14 6.18 12.82
CA VAL A 99 -1.67 5.82 14.14
C VAL A 99 -0.68 4.88 14.83
N PRO A 100 -0.16 5.25 16.01
CA PRO A 100 0.72 4.38 16.77
C PRO A 100 -0.02 3.17 17.37
N PRO A 101 0.69 2.20 17.95
CA PRO A 101 0.10 1.07 18.67
C PRO A 101 -0.83 1.47 19.82
N GLY A 102 -1.73 0.55 20.19
CA GLY A 102 -2.60 0.67 21.36
C GLY A 102 -3.79 1.61 21.17
N ARG A 103 -4.19 1.91 19.91
CA ARG A 103 -5.28 2.83 19.58
C ARG A 103 -6.49 2.12 19.00
N SER A 104 -7.65 2.74 19.22
CA SER A 104 -8.90 2.38 18.53
C SER A 104 -9.20 3.41 17.46
N VAL A 105 -9.36 2.95 16.22
CA VAL A 105 -9.60 3.77 15.04
C VAL A 105 -10.97 3.45 14.48
N VAL A 106 -11.83 4.45 14.34
CA VAL A 106 -13.13 4.34 13.69
C VAL A 106 -13.09 5.18 12.43
N ILE A 107 -13.37 4.56 11.27
CA ILE A 107 -13.33 5.18 9.95
C ILE A 107 -14.76 5.18 9.42
N GLN A 108 -15.33 6.35 9.17
CA GLN A 108 -16.68 6.50 8.62
C GLN A 108 -16.64 7.15 7.25
N ALA A 109 -17.20 6.48 6.25
CA ALA A 109 -17.24 7.00 4.89
C ALA A 109 -18.27 8.14 4.76
N GLN A 110 -17.81 9.32 4.34
CA GLN A 110 -18.66 10.48 4.04
C GLN A 110 -19.15 10.47 2.57
N ARG A 111 -18.37 9.84 1.70
CA ARG A 111 -18.71 9.44 0.33
C ARG A 111 -18.24 7.99 0.15
N ASP A 112 -18.68 7.31 -0.91
CA ASP A 112 -18.10 6.03 -1.29
C ASP A 112 -16.58 6.18 -1.33
N ALA A 113 -15.88 5.32 -0.60
CA ALA A 113 -14.45 5.44 -0.40
C ALA A 113 -13.74 4.11 -0.60
N GLU A 114 -12.51 4.17 -1.07
CA GLU A 114 -11.55 3.08 -1.01
C GLU A 114 -10.40 3.50 -0.10
N ILE A 115 -10.07 2.67 0.86
CA ILE A 115 -9.01 2.92 1.83
C ILE A 115 -8.00 1.78 1.85
N ALA A 116 -6.74 2.10 2.14
CA ALA A 116 -5.70 1.14 2.43
C ALA A 116 -5.25 1.27 3.88
N LEU A 117 -5.05 0.14 4.54
CA LEU A 117 -4.55 -0.01 5.89
C LEU A 117 -3.20 -0.73 5.81
N CYS A 118 -2.11 0.03 5.99
CA CYS A 118 -0.75 -0.49 5.98
C CYS A 118 -0.27 -0.61 7.43
N SER A 119 0.24 -1.75 7.85
CA SER A 119 0.66 -1.95 9.23
C SER A 119 2.00 -2.67 9.35
N ALA A 120 2.73 -2.36 10.40
CA ALA A 120 3.97 -3.04 10.78
C ALA A 120 4.10 -3.12 12.32
N PRO A 121 4.92 -4.02 12.88
CA PRO A 121 5.28 -3.96 14.29
C PRO A 121 5.93 -2.61 14.62
N CYS A 122 5.82 -2.18 15.87
CA CYS A 122 6.45 -0.95 16.33
C CYS A 122 7.60 -1.26 17.30
N ASP A 123 8.54 -0.33 17.42
CA ASP A 123 9.72 -0.42 18.28
C ASP A 123 9.45 -0.16 19.76
N GLY A 124 8.18 0.06 20.14
CA GLY A 124 7.77 0.36 21.51
C GLY A 124 8.06 1.80 21.96
N GLN A 125 8.66 2.64 21.12
CA GLN A 125 8.87 4.04 21.45
C GLN A 125 7.57 4.84 21.34
N PRO A 126 7.33 5.82 22.25
CA PRO A 126 6.14 6.66 22.21
C PRO A 126 6.06 7.46 20.90
N ARG A 127 4.92 7.38 20.22
CA ARG A 127 4.64 8.11 18.97
C ARG A 127 3.27 8.77 19.05
N ALA A 128 3.10 9.86 18.31
CA ALA A 128 1.83 10.58 18.26
C ALA A 128 1.03 10.19 17.00
N VAL A 129 -0.29 10.29 17.10
CA VAL A 129 -1.16 10.29 15.92
C VAL A 129 -0.80 11.49 15.05
N ARG A 130 -0.71 11.28 13.73
CA ARG A 130 -0.42 12.35 12.77
C ARG A 130 -1.32 12.25 11.55
N VAL A 131 -2.10 13.29 11.30
CA VAL A 131 -2.75 13.49 10.00
C VAL A 131 -1.68 14.00 9.03
N ILE A 132 -1.50 13.28 7.92
CA ILE A 132 -0.51 13.61 6.91
C ILE A 132 -1.22 14.42 5.83
N ASP A 133 -0.89 15.72 5.77
CA ASP A 133 -1.49 16.64 4.82
C ASP A 133 -1.02 16.29 3.38
N PRO A 134 -1.95 16.06 2.44
CA PRO A 134 -1.64 15.85 1.03
C PRO A 134 -0.74 16.94 0.42
N ALA A 135 -0.92 18.20 0.83
CA ALA A 135 -0.15 19.33 0.32
C ALA A 135 1.32 19.33 0.79
N GLY A 136 1.59 18.68 1.93
CA GLY A 136 2.94 18.54 2.49
C GLY A 136 3.71 17.33 1.99
N MET A 137 3.09 16.42 1.24
CA MET A 137 3.75 15.22 0.73
C MET A 137 4.77 15.57 -0.35
N ARG A 138 6.00 15.06 -0.22
CA ARG A 138 7.04 15.21 -1.23
C ARG A 138 6.67 14.42 -2.48
N ARG A 139 6.67 15.11 -3.63
CA ARG A 139 6.48 14.47 -4.95
C ARG A 139 7.76 14.57 -5.75
N SER A 140 8.17 13.49 -6.37
CA SER A 140 9.40 13.41 -7.15
C SER A 140 9.21 12.61 -8.43
N VAL A 141 10.05 12.88 -9.41
CA VAL A 141 10.17 12.06 -10.63
C VAL A 141 11.44 11.25 -10.51
N ARG A 142 11.34 9.94 -10.62
CA ARG A 142 12.48 9.02 -10.53
C ARG A 142 12.69 8.29 -11.85
N GLY A 143 13.95 7.97 -12.17
CA GLY A 143 14.35 7.29 -13.39
C GLY A 143 14.43 8.21 -14.61
N GLN A 144 14.71 7.62 -15.78
CA GLN A 144 14.84 8.30 -17.07
C GLN A 144 14.25 7.43 -18.18
N GLY A 145 13.80 8.06 -19.28
CA GLY A 145 13.20 7.36 -20.41
C GLY A 145 12.04 6.47 -19.98
N THR A 146 12.02 5.23 -20.41
CA THR A 146 10.97 4.24 -20.07
C THR A 146 11.03 3.73 -18.63
N ASN A 147 11.97 4.21 -17.81
CA ASN A 147 12.00 3.96 -16.37
C ASN A 147 11.50 5.16 -15.55
N THR A 148 10.95 6.18 -16.18
CA THR A 148 10.39 7.35 -15.50
C THR A 148 9.10 6.98 -14.78
N ARG A 149 9.00 7.36 -13.50
CA ARG A 149 7.82 7.20 -12.66
C ARG A 149 7.68 8.38 -11.70
N HIS A 150 6.45 8.65 -11.29
CA HIS A 150 6.12 9.74 -10.36
C HIS A 150 5.85 9.14 -8.99
N VAL A 151 6.58 9.60 -7.99
CA VAL A 151 6.53 9.08 -6.62
C VAL A 151 5.96 10.14 -5.68
N CYS A 152 4.99 9.75 -4.87
CA CYS A 152 4.45 10.53 -3.75
C CYS A 152 4.86 9.84 -2.44
N ASP A 153 5.69 10.50 -1.65
CA ASP A 153 6.16 9.99 -0.37
C ASP A 153 5.10 10.29 0.71
N ILE A 154 4.39 9.25 1.14
CA ILE A 154 3.35 9.34 2.20
C ILE A 154 4.00 9.22 3.58
N LEU A 155 4.76 8.16 3.81
CA LEU A 155 5.63 7.95 4.97
C LEU A 155 7.02 7.54 4.47
N PRO A 156 7.91 8.49 4.15
CA PRO A 156 9.25 8.20 3.67
C PRO A 156 10.18 7.77 4.82
N HIS A 157 11.30 7.15 4.48
CA HIS A 157 12.28 6.63 5.44
C HIS A 157 12.95 7.70 6.29
N ASP A 158 13.00 8.94 5.80
CA ASP A 158 13.59 10.10 6.49
C ASP A 158 12.57 10.86 7.36
N ASP A 159 11.31 10.38 7.46
CA ASP A 159 10.29 10.93 8.35
C ASP A 159 10.24 10.10 9.66
N PRO A 160 10.49 10.71 10.83
CA PRO A 160 10.53 10.00 12.11
C PRO A 160 9.14 9.61 12.65
N THR A 161 8.07 9.86 11.91
CA THR A 161 6.70 9.57 12.35
C THR A 161 6.48 8.08 12.60
N ALA A 162 6.87 7.23 11.65
CA ALA A 162 6.75 5.78 11.78
C ALA A 162 8.03 5.15 12.36
N ALA A 163 7.88 3.98 12.97
CA ALA A 163 9.01 3.18 13.43
C ALA A 163 9.62 2.37 12.26
N HIS A 164 8.77 1.66 11.52
CA HIS A 164 9.16 0.71 10.49
C HIS A 164 8.38 0.86 9.19
N LEU A 165 7.19 1.49 9.22
CA LEU A 165 6.36 1.65 8.03
C LEU A 165 6.98 2.64 7.05
N LEU A 166 7.13 2.17 5.80
CA LEU A 166 7.38 3.02 4.63
C LEU A 166 6.16 2.90 3.71
N VAL A 167 5.58 4.02 3.32
CA VAL A 167 4.42 4.05 2.44
C VAL A 167 4.61 5.08 1.35
N VAL A 168 4.52 4.62 0.10
CA VAL A 168 4.63 5.48 -1.08
C VAL A 168 3.52 5.17 -2.08
N GLU A 169 3.11 6.16 -2.83
CA GLU A 169 2.28 5.98 -4.02
C GLU A 169 3.13 6.23 -5.27
N VAL A 170 3.08 5.33 -6.23
CA VAL A 170 3.86 5.45 -7.47
C VAL A 170 2.93 5.40 -8.68
N LEU A 171 2.98 6.44 -9.50
CA LEU A 171 2.32 6.48 -10.80
C LEU A 171 3.35 6.18 -11.88
N THR A 172 3.18 5.03 -12.55
CA THR A 172 4.02 4.60 -13.66
C THR A 172 3.27 4.78 -14.97
N PRO A 173 3.76 5.59 -15.90
CA PRO A 173 3.12 5.76 -17.21
C PRO A 173 3.06 4.44 -18.00
N ALA A 174 2.12 4.35 -18.94
CA ALA A 174 2.03 3.20 -19.83
C ALA A 174 3.36 2.94 -20.57
N SER A 175 3.71 1.69 -20.74
CA SER A 175 4.97 1.23 -21.38
C SER A 175 6.25 1.56 -20.58
N HIS A 176 6.12 2.00 -19.35
CA HIS A 176 7.26 2.24 -18.46
C HIS A 176 7.41 1.10 -17.43
N SER A 177 8.62 0.93 -16.92
CA SER A 177 8.90 0.12 -15.75
C SER A 177 8.92 0.98 -14.48
N SER A 178 8.42 0.43 -13.36
CA SER A 178 8.40 1.14 -12.08
C SER A 178 9.74 1.14 -11.36
N SER A 179 10.64 0.23 -11.72
CA SER A 179 11.98 0.11 -11.12
C SER A 179 12.97 -0.43 -12.15
N TYR A 180 14.18 -0.70 -11.74
CA TYR A 180 15.25 -1.30 -12.53
C TYR A 180 15.69 -2.62 -11.88
N PRO A 181 16.03 -3.66 -12.66
CA PRO A 181 16.50 -4.92 -12.10
C PRO A 181 17.99 -4.85 -11.71
N PRO A 182 18.41 -5.55 -10.63
CA PRO A 182 17.51 -6.08 -9.63
C PRO A 182 17.08 -4.98 -8.63
N HIS A 183 15.78 -4.85 -8.38
CA HIS A 183 15.29 -4.09 -7.24
C HIS A 183 15.07 -5.09 -6.11
N LYS A 184 15.83 -4.99 -5.04
CA LYS A 184 15.81 -5.96 -3.95
C LYS A 184 16.04 -5.32 -2.59
N HIS A 185 15.58 -6.01 -1.55
CA HIS A 185 15.71 -5.65 -0.16
C HIS A 185 15.98 -6.90 0.69
N ASP A 186 16.99 -7.68 0.28
CA ASP A 186 17.26 -9.00 0.86
C ASP A 186 18.16 -8.95 2.08
N VAL A 187 19.05 -7.97 2.13
CA VAL A 187 20.07 -7.86 3.17
C VAL A 187 20.10 -6.47 3.80
N GLU A 188 20.50 -6.44 5.07
CA GLU A 188 20.73 -5.18 5.79
C GLU A 188 22.19 -4.76 5.61
N GLN A 189 22.43 -3.81 4.67
CA GLN A 189 23.76 -3.28 4.34
C GLN A 189 23.70 -1.77 3.99
N PRO A 190 23.31 -0.91 4.93
CA PRO A 190 23.22 0.53 4.67
C PRO A 190 24.59 1.13 4.30
N PRO A 191 24.68 2.10 3.39
CA PRO A 191 23.58 2.75 2.65
C PRO A 191 23.19 2.05 1.34
N LEU A 192 23.73 0.87 1.04
CA LEU A 192 23.56 0.20 -0.26
C LEU A 192 22.22 -0.52 -0.37
N GLU A 193 21.80 -1.19 0.68
CA GLU A 193 20.57 -1.98 0.74
C GLU A 193 20.04 -2.01 2.18
N THR A 194 18.72 -1.94 2.34
CA THR A 194 18.03 -2.15 3.61
C THR A 194 17.09 -3.34 3.45
N GLN A 195 17.11 -4.26 4.40
CA GLN A 195 16.22 -5.41 4.39
C GLN A 195 14.78 -4.97 4.67
N LEU A 196 13.88 -5.27 3.74
CA LEU A 196 12.46 -4.92 3.83
C LEU A 196 11.58 -6.06 3.31
N GLU A 197 10.35 -6.11 3.83
CA GLU A 197 9.25 -6.81 3.20
C GLU A 197 8.41 -5.80 2.44
N GLU A 198 7.98 -6.12 1.22
CA GLU A 198 7.26 -5.20 0.36
C GLU A 198 5.93 -5.79 -0.12
N THR A 199 4.88 -4.97 -0.12
CA THR A 199 3.59 -5.27 -0.72
C THR A 199 3.25 -4.20 -1.75
N TYR A 200 2.87 -4.63 -2.96
CA TYR A 200 2.46 -3.76 -4.06
C TYR A 200 0.95 -3.93 -4.30
N TYR A 201 0.19 -2.84 -4.13
CA TYR A 201 -1.21 -2.79 -4.49
C TYR A 201 -1.38 -2.08 -5.82
N HIS A 202 -1.62 -2.86 -6.89
CA HIS A 202 -1.70 -2.35 -8.25
C HIS A 202 -3.10 -1.87 -8.61
N ARG A 203 -3.17 -0.67 -9.21
CA ARG A 203 -4.36 -0.12 -9.88
C ARG A 203 -3.99 0.20 -11.32
N LEU A 204 -4.93 0.00 -12.24
CA LEU A 204 -4.68 0.14 -13.67
C LEU A 204 -5.65 1.15 -14.30
N ASN A 205 -5.13 1.95 -15.21
CA ASN A 205 -5.90 2.84 -16.06
C ASN A 205 -5.43 2.71 -17.52
N PRO A 206 -6.26 2.20 -18.45
CA PRO A 206 -7.65 1.78 -18.24
C PRO A 206 -7.78 0.49 -17.41
N PRO A 207 -8.94 0.23 -16.80
CA PRO A 207 -9.13 -0.92 -15.86
C PRO A 207 -8.86 -2.31 -16.47
N GLN A 208 -8.99 -2.46 -17.80
CA GLN A 208 -8.68 -3.70 -18.52
C GLN A 208 -7.19 -3.86 -18.84
N GLY A 209 -6.35 -2.89 -18.50
CA GLY A 209 -4.91 -2.98 -18.65
C GLY A 209 -4.29 -4.07 -17.79
N PHE A 210 -3.00 -4.27 -17.94
CA PHE A 210 -2.23 -5.19 -17.11
C PHE A 210 -0.88 -4.59 -16.74
N ALA A 211 -0.32 -5.06 -15.63
CA ALA A 211 1.08 -4.86 -15.26
C ALA A 211 1.74 -6.22 -15.09
N PHE A 212 3.02 -6.29 -15.39
CA PHE A 212 3.83 -7.48 -15.21
C PHE A 212 4.85 -7.21 -14.09
N GLN A 213 4.85 -8.09 -13.08
CA GLN A 213 5.86 -8.07 -12.02
C GLN A 213 6.54 -9.44 -11.99
N ARG A 214 7.86 -9.44 -12.20
CA ARG A 214 8.68 -10.65 -12.09
C ARG A 214 9.44 -10.61 -10.78
N VAL A 215 9.28 -11.67 -9.99
CA VAL A 215 10.04 -11.90 -8.75
C VAL A 215 10.87 -13.16 -8.94
N TYR A 216 12.14 -13.09 -8.57
CA TYR A 216 13.04 -14.22 -8.75
C TYR A 216 14.14 -14.23 -7.68
N THR A 217 14.68 -15.41 -7.41
CA THR A 217 15.86 -15.62 -6.59
C THR A 217 17.12 -15.77 -7.46
N ASP A 218 18.29 -15.56 -6.88
CA ASP A 218 19.56 -15.69 -7.62
C ASP A 218 19.77 -17.11 -8.19
N ASP A 219 19.34 -18.13 -7.44
CA ASP A 219 19.41 -19.55 -7.85
C ASP A 219 18.22 -19.99 -8.73
N ARG A 220 17.28 -19.07 -9.03
CA ARG A 220 16.06 -19.34 -9.81
C ARG A 220 15.17 -20.45 -9.25
N SER A 221 15.24 -20.71 -7.96
CA SER A 221 14.29 -21.59 -7.29
C SER A 221 12.88 -20.98 -7.22
N LEU A 222 12.82 -19.66 -7.34
CA LEU A 222 11.62 -18.85 -7.63
C LEU A 222 11.92 -18.00 -8.87
N ASP A 223 11.05 -18.06 -9.90
CA ASP A 223 11.11 -17.20 -11.12
C ASP A 223 9.73 -17.10 -11.80
#